data_6a5ed57d86c42069dd7fe2fab715c0bb
#
_entry.id   6a5ed57d86c42069dd7fe2fab715c0bb
#
_cell.length_a   1.000
_cell.length_b   1.000
_cell.length_c   1.000
_cell.angle_alpha   90.00
_cell.angle_beta   90.00
_cell.angle_gamma   90.00
#
_symmetry.space_group_name_H-M   'P 1'
#
loop_
_entity.id
_entity.type
_entity.pdbx_description
1 polymer ?
#
loop_
_entity_poly.entity_id
_entity_poly.type
_entity_poly.pdbx_seq_one_letter_code
_entity_poly.pdbx_strand_id
1 'polypeptide(L)'
;RTRASMSASSPPPTRIWRIAGEHDGYRKIITTPEGFDKKVLPAMHELEIPVYKDYFLLFDECEKAIQDVGYRGDIYLPVEDFFKFENKAMVSATPIVPSDPRFEENGFKILKLVPTYDSRIELTLCTTNNTVAVMRKLLKRLENETVCVFLKSTETILSLIYALRLQGRSRVFCSEKSVRKLKQMNFTDASETLDELAPVNFLTSRFYAAVDIKLDYKPHVILLTDVMRAPFSAVDPQTEVVQAIGRFRNGVARAYHIANTSDNLQCLTREALERRLTGEENIYNQIRQIQPDGEDEAQARFQALNGMAYKRFVTRDGNRNHFMWDNAWTDEQIKAYYRYPSTLTAAYKSAPFRLTVCTAHYPITDADRLRREKAKMNTRELWREVVGQLAKLQTAHSDMEPAFLQEELGNEFAAIVQAFTILGAKRMEELGYSRSKIEAAMTRTEENVLLTAPKMQEAVYAQYKTGDLVACSEINNFLHRLIVNNGIPFEGRRVDRKVVKLFFEIEDDTKRLGGQKAFLLGKKMFEF
;
A
#
# COMPACT_ATOMS: atom_id res chain seq x y z
N ARG A 1 -26.42 8.30 -29.43
CA ARG A 1 -26.21 7.26 -28.38
C ARG A 1 -26.64 7.85 -27.04
N THR A 2 -27.92 7.78 -26.70
CA THR A 2 -28.42 8.25 -25.40
C THR A 2 -28.21 7.13 -24.37
N ARG A 3 -27.26 7.29 -23.46
CA ARG A 3 -27.13 6.46 -22.27
C ARG A 3 -28.20 6.90 -21.27
N ALA A 4 -29.26 6.15 -21.14
CA ALA A 4 -30.19 6.33 -20.03
C ALA A 4 -29.68 5.56 -18.82
N SER A 5 -29.14 6.26 -17.81
CA SER A 5 -28.83 5.69 -16.50
C SER A 5 -30.11 5.67 -15.66
N MET A 6 -30.52 4.50 -15.21
CA MET A 6 -31.65 4.37 -14.27
C MET A 6 -31.22 4.79 -12.87
N SER A 7 -31.82 5.84 -12.32
CA SER A 7 -31.65 6.27 -10.94
C SER A 7 -32.38 5.33 -9.95
N ALA A 8 -31.98 5.37 -8.67
CA ALA A 8 -32.36 4.41 -7.62
C ALA A 8 -33.84 4.37 -7.18
N SER A 9 -34.73 5.16 -7.75
CA SER A 9 -36.18 5.08 -7.50
C SER A 9 -36.86 4.19 -8.55
N SER A 10 -37.60 3.17 -8.13
CA SER A 10 -38.33 2.28 -9.03
C SER A 10 -39.28 3.08 -9.91
N PRO A 11 -39.06 3.22 -11.22
CA PRO A 11 -40.05 3.81 -12.09
C PRO A 11 -41.23 2.83 -12.25
N PRO A 12 -42.46 3.33 -12.40
CA PRO A 12 -43.57 2.49 -12.74
C PRO A 12 -43.32 1.79 -14.10
N PRO A 13 -43.96 0.62 -14.37
CA PRO A 13 -43.72 -0.20 -15.57
C PRO A 13 -43.76 0.61 -16.87
N THR A 14 -44.65 1.57 -16.98
CA THR A 14 -44.81 2.49 -18.13
C THR A 14 -43.57 3.37 -18.41
N ARG A 15 -42.67 3.56 -17.44
CA ARG A 15 -41.44 4.36 -17.63
C ARG A 15 -40.30 3.57 -18.31
N ILE A 16 -40.26 2.25 -18.20
CA ILE A 16 -39.29 1.40 -18.89
C ILE A 16 -39.41 1.54 -20.40
N TRP A 17 -40.65 1.66 -20.92
CA TRP A 17 -40.92 1.87 -22.34
C TRP A 17 -40.47 3.23 -22.89
N ARG A 18 -40.46 4.28 -22.08
CA ARG A 18 -39.97 5.61 -22.49
C ARG A 18 -38.44 5.71 -22.55
N ILE A 19 -37.72 4.79 -21.86
CA ILE A 19 -36.25 4.75 -21.82
C ILE A 19 -35.69 3.88 -22.95
N ALA A 20 -36.44 2.86 -23.38
CA ALA A 20 -36.16 2.08 -24.59
C ALA A 20 -36.62 2.90 -25.82
N GLY A 21 -35.78 3.84 -26.26
CA GLY A 21 -36.09 4.71 -27.40
C GLY A 21 -36.41 3.90 -28.64
N GLU A 22 -37.51 4.25 -29.33
CA GLU A 22 -37.83 3.80 -30.67
C GLU A 22 -36.78 4.36 -31.66
N HIS A 23 -35.70 3.65 -31.83
CA HIS A 23 -34.81 3.84 -32.95
C HIS A 23 -34.58 2.49 -33.63
N ASP A 24 -34.95 2.39 -34.86
CA ASP A 24 -34.72 1.28 -35.78
C ASP A 24 -35.31 -0.10 -35.42
N GLY A 25 -36.46 -0.13 -34.74
CA GLY A 25 -37.18 -1.38 -34.45
C GLY A 25 -36.59 -2.27 -33.36
N TYR A 26 -35.44 -1.92 -32.79
CA TYR A 26 -34.78 -2.68 -31.69
C TYR A 26 -34.92 -1.95 -30.35
N ARG A 27 -35.41 -2.67 -29.35
CA ARG A 27 -35.50 -2.17 -27.96
C ARG A 27 -34.28 -2.63 -27.18
N LYS A 28 -33.49 -1.68 -26.63
CA LYS A 28 -32.27 -1.97 -25.85
C LYS A 28 -32.44 -1.47 -24.42
N ILE A 29 -32.23 -2.37 -23.47
CA ILE A 29 -32.25 -2.06 -22.03
C ILE A 29 -30.83 -2.29 -21.50
N ILE A 30 -30.26 -1.26 -20.84
CA ILE A 30 -28.98 -1.35 -20.15
C ILE A 30 -29.27 -1.19 -18.66
N THR A 31 -28.88 -2.17 -17.88
CA THR A 31 -29.10 -2.21 -16.43
C THR A 31 -27.95 -2.88 -15.72
N THR A 32 -27.87 -2.72 -14.40
CA THR A 32 -26.98 -3.54 -13.57
C THR A 32 -27.58 -4.94 -13.37
N PRO A 33 -26.78 -5.95 -13.02
CA PRO A 33 -27.30 -7.29 -12.70
C PRO A 33 -28.45 -7.27 -11.70
N GLU A 34 -28.30 -6.54 -10.59
CA GLU A 34 -29.37 -6.41 -9.59
C GLU A 34 -30.59 -5.64 -10.10
N GLY A 35 -30.37 -4.65 -10.96
CA GLY A 35 -31.45 -3.90 -11.61
C GLY A 35 -32.24 -4.76 -12.59
N PHE A 36 -31.56 -5.68 -13.28
CA PHE A 36 -32.21 -6.65 -14.14
C PHE A 36 -33.17 -7.54 -13.35
N ASP A 37 -32.65 -8.23 -12.30
CA ASP A 37 -33.42 -9.15 -11.46
C ASP A 37 -34.59 -8.43 -10.72
N LYS A 38 -34.30 -7.28 -10.08
CA LYS A 38 -35.24 -6.64 -9.16
C LYS A 38 -36.24 -5.68 -9.82
N LYS A 39 -35.96 -5.23 -11.04
CA LYS A 39 -36.78 -4.17 -11.71
C LYS A 39 -37.19 -4.53 -13.14
N VAL A 40 -36.21 -4.90 -13.99
CA VAL A 40 -36.46 -5.10 -15.41
C VAL A 40 -37.30 -6.36 -15.61
N LEU A 41 -36.86 -7.49 -15.07
CA LEU A 41 -37.54 -8.77 -15.26
C LEU A 41 -38.99 -8.76 -14.68
N PRO A 42 -39.24 -8.30 -13.43
CA PRO A 42 -40.58 -8.17 -12.91
C PRO A 42 -41.49 -7.28 -13.76
N ALA A 43 -40.97 -6.13 -14.23
CA ALA A 43 -41.78 -5.23 -15.08
C ALA A 43 -42.09 -5.83 -16.44
N MET A 44 -41.18 -6.62 -17.03
CA MET A 44 -41.45 -7.34 -18.29
C MET A 44 -42.54 -8.41 -18.09
N HIS A 45 -42.52 -9.13 -16.98
CA HIS A 45 -43.56 -10.10 -16.64
C HIS A 45 -44.90 -9.45 -16.38
N GLU A 46 -44.94 -8.31 -15.66
CA GLU A 46 -46.19 -7.54 -15.44
C GLU A 46 -46.83 -7.05 -16.74
N LEU A 47 -46.01 -6.75 -17.75
CA LEU A 47 -46.44 -6.33 -19.07
C LEU A 47 -46.69 -7.50 -20.02
N GLU A 48 -46.66 -8.74 -19.53
CA GLU A 48 -46.85 -9.98 -20.31
C GLU A 48 -45.91 -10.09 -21.53
N ILE A 49 -44.72 -9.53 -21.45
CA ILE A 49 -43.72 -9.58 -22.51
C ILE A 49 -43.02 -10.93 -22.46
N PRO A 50 -42.94 -11.69 -23.56
CA PRO A 50 -42.23 -12.99 -23.60
C PRO A 50 -40.72 -12.77 -23.66
N VAL A 51 -40.17 -12.22 -22.56
CA VAL A 51 -38.77 -11.73 -22.44
C VAL A 51 -37.73 -12.78 -22.81
N TYR A 52 -37.95 -14.03 -22.46
CA TYR A 52 -36.99 -15.11 -22.70
C TYR A 52 -36.85 -15.50 -24.17
N LYS A 53 -37.90 -15.25 -24.97
CA LYS A 53 -37.96 -15.56 -26.39
C LYS A 53 -37.60 -14.34 -27.25
N ASP A 54 -38.18 -13.17 -26.92
CA ASP A 54 -38.12 -11.99 -27.77
C ASP A 54 -36.86 -11.14 -27.55
N TYR A 55 -36.10 -11.41 -26.49
CA TYR A 55 -34.90 -10.63 -26.15
C TYR A 55 -33.64 -11.49 -26.18
N PHE A 56 -32.55 -10.83 -26.56
CA PHE A 56 -31.19 -11.35 -26.38
C PHE A 56 -30.62 -10.84 -25.06
N LEU A 57 -30.18 -11.75 -24.18
CA LEU A 57 -29.51 -11.37 -22.92
C LEU A 57 -27.99 -11.40 -23.10
N LEU A 58 -27.38 -10.22 -23.07
CA LEU A 58 -25.92 -10.07 -23.04
C LEU A 58 -25.46 -9.73 -21.63
N PHE A 59 -24.67 -10.61 -21.03
CA PHE A 59 -24.04 -10.37 -19.73
C PHE A 59 -22.60 -9.88 -19.98
N ASP A 60 -22.40 -8.57 -19.89
CA ASP A 60 -21.09 -7.91 -20.09
C ASP A 60 -20.28 -7.88 -18.80
N GLU A 61 -18.94 -7.93 -18.90
CA GLU A 61 -18.00 -8.06 -17.77
C GLU A 61 -18.38 -9.25 -16.87
N CYS A 62 -18.67 -10.41 -17.48
CA CYS A 62 -19.25 -11.58 -16.79
C CYS A 62 -18.32 -12.18 -15.71
N GLU A 63 -17.00 -11.96 -15.76
CA GLU A 63 -16.07 -12.34 -14.70
C GLU A 63 -16.39 -11.67 -13.36
N LYS A 64 -17.10 -10.53 -13.38
CA LYS A 64 -17.53 -9.82 -12.16
C LYS A 64 -18.56 -10.62 -11.37
N ALA A 65 -19.36 -11.46 -12.03
CA ALA A 65 -20.28 -12.37 -11.35
C ALA A 65 -19.55 -13.37 -10.44
N ILE A 66 -18.25 -13.65 -10.73
CA ILE A 66 -17.38 -14.46 -9.88
C ILE A 66 -16.56 -13.58 -8.95
N GLN A 67 -15.86 -12.58 -9.46
CA GLN A 67 -14.91 -11.78 -8.66
C GLN A 67 -15.60 -10.97 -7.56
N ASP A 68 -16.78 -10.42 -7.83
CA ASP A 68 -17.43 -9.47 -6.94
C ASP A 68 -18.51 -10.10 -6.06
N VAL A 69 -18.93 -11.36 -6.31
CA VAL A 69 -20.04 -12.01 -5.58
C VAL A 69 -19.81 -12.11 -4.08
N GLY A 70 -18.55 -12.17 -3.63
CA GLY A 70 -18.19 -12.26 -2.21
C GLY A 70 -18.64 -11.05 -1.38
N TYR A 71 -18.70 -9.86 -1.97
CA TYR A 71 -19.12 -8.62 -1.32
C TYR A 71 -20.38 -7.99 -1.98
N ARG A 72 -20.75 -8.43 -3.18
CA ARG A 72 -21.89 -7.99 -3.97
C ARG A 72 -22.75 -9.22 -4.32
N GLY A 73 -23.29 -9.84 -3.28
CA GLY A 73 -23.96 -11.15 -3.38
C GLY A 73 -25.08 -11.24 -4.41
N ASP A 74 -25.70 -10.13 -4.77
CA ASP A 74 -26.80 -10.11 -5.76
C ASP A 74 -26.32 -10.03 -7.22
N ILE A 75 -25.02 -9.93 -7.48
CA ILE A 75 -24.49 -9.77 -8.85
C ILE A 75 -24.74 -11.02 -9.72
N TYR A 76 -24.83 -12.21 -9.12
CA TYR A 76 -25.07 -13.46 -9.83
C TYR A 76 -26.56 -13.71 -10.16
N LEU A 77 -27.51 -12.96 -9.57
CA LEU A 77 -28.95 -13.22 -9.67
C LEU A 77 -29.46 -13.37 -11.11
N PRO A 78 -29.00 -12.58 -12.10
CA PRO A 78 -29.43 -12.76 -13.48
C PRO A 78 -29.07 -14.13 -14.06
N VAL A 79 -28.13 -14.85 -13.47
CA VAL A 79 -27.69 -16.17 -13.96
C VAL A 79 -28.79 -17.21 -13.86
N GLU A 80 -29.66 -17.12 -12.85
CA GLU A 80 -30.79 -18.03 -12.71
C GLU A 80 -31.79 -17.91 -13.89
N ASP A 81 -32.01 -16.69 -14.38
CA ASP A 81 -32.86 -16.43 -15.55
C ASP A 81 -32.07 -16.53 -16.87
N PHE A 82 -30.77 -16.37 -16.86
CA PHE A 82 -29.90 -16.40 -18.04
C PHE A 82 -30.12 -17.67 -18.86
N PHE A 83 -30.20 -18.82 -18.20
CA PHE A 83 -30.39 -20.10 -18.87
C PHE A 83 -31.78 -20.26 -19.52
N LYS A 84 -32.79 -19.48 -19.10
CA LYS A 84 -34.14 -19.49 -19.68
C LYS A 84 -34.23 -18.75 -21.01
N PHE A 85 -33.32 -17.81 -21.28
CA PHE A 85 -33.31 -17.08 -22.56
C PHE A 85 -32.97 -18.00 -23.72
N GLU A 86 -33.70 -17.87 -24.83
CA GLU A 86 -33.36 -18.58 -26.08
C GLU A 86 -32.03 -18.06 -26.64
N ASN A 87 -31.86 -16.75 -26.69
CA ASN A 87 -30.68 -16.07 -27.20
C ASN A 87 -29.93 -15.38 -26.09
N LYS A 88 -28.70 -15.83 -25.82
CA LYS A 88 -27.91 -15.36 -24.69
C LYS A 88 -26.42 -15.49 -24.94
N ALA A 89 -25.63 -14.59 -24.36
CA ALA A 89 -24.18 -14.67 -24.33
C ALA A 89 -23.59 -13.99 -23.09
N MET A 90 -22.43 -14.46 -22.68
CA MET A 90 -21.56 -13.79 -21.73
C MET A 90 -20.31 -13.27 -22.45
N VAL A 91 -19.85 -12.09 -22.10
CA VAL A 91 -18.68 -11.46 -22.71
C VAL A 91 -17.77 -10.85 -21.65
N SER A 92 -16.48 -10.99 -21.85
CA SER A 92 -15.45 -10.38 -21.01
C SER A 92 -14.14 -10.25 -21.78
N ALA A 93 -13.36 -9.23 -21.43
CA ALA A 93 -11.95 -9.13 -21.87
C ALA A 93 -11.03 -10.11 -21.10
N THR A 94 -11.44 -10.50 -19.89
CA THR A 94 -10.67 -11.35 -18.96
C THR A 94 -11.57 -12.42 -18.35
N PRO A 95 -12.12 -13.33 -19.15
CA PRO A 95 -13.14 -14.27 -18.70
C PRO A 95 -12.60 -15.26 -17.66
N ILE A 96 -13.39 -15.46 -16.61
CA ILE A 96 -13.27 -16.60 -15.70
C ILE A 96 -14.39 -17.56 -16.09
N VAL A 97 -14.02 -18.78 -16.42
CA VAL A 97 -15.01 -19.80 -16.83
C VAL A 97 -15.71 -20.33 -15.58
N PRO A 98 -17.04 -20.15 -15.46
CA PRO A 98 -17.79 -20.65 -14.31
C PRO A 98 -17.75 -22.18 -14.22
N SER A 99 -17.69 -22.72 -13.01
CA SER A 99 -17.80 -24.16 -12.77
C SER A 99 -19.23 -24.70 -12.75
N ASP A 100 -20.22 -23.84 -12.97
CA ASP A 100 -21.65 -24.20 -12.99
C ASP A 100 -21.94 -25.19 -14.14
N PRO A 101 -22.38 -26.43 -13.85
CA PRO A 101 -22.58 -27.48 -14.85
C PRO A 101 -23.62 -27.11 -15.90
N ARG A 102 -24.53 -26.19 -15.60
CA ARG A 102 -25.56 -25.73 -16.55
C ARG A 102 -24.96 -25.13 -17.83
N PHE A 103 -23.72 -24.60 -17.80
CA PHE A 103 -23.07 -24.10 -19.02
C PHE A 103 -22.76 -25.25 -19.99
N GLU A 104 -22.24 -26.37 -19.49
CA GLU A 104 -21.95 -27.56 -20.32
C GLU A 104 -23.25 -28.23 -20.77
N GLU A 105 -24.21 -28.41 -19.86
CA GLU A 105 -25.52 -29.01 -20.14
C GLU A 105 -26.31 -28.26 -21.21
N ASN A 106 -26.19 -26.92 -21.27
CA ASN A 106 -26.80 -26.08 -22.30
C ASN A 106 -25.91 -25.88 -23.54
N GLY A 107 -24.78 -26.59 -23.66
CA GLY A 107 -23.92 -26.58 -24.84
C GLY A 107 -23.21 -25.27 -25.11
N PHE A 108 -22.89 -24.48 -24.07
CA PHE A 108 -22.13 -23.24 -24.22
C PHE A 108 -20.76 -23.45 -24.82
N LYS A 109 -20.40 -22.59 -25.76
CA LYS A 109 -19.09 -22.60 -26.42
C LYS A 109 -18.31 -21.35 -26.07
N ILE A 110 -17.02 -21.51 -25.81
CA ILE A 110 -16.10 -20.39 -25.57
C ILE A 110 -15.51 -19.96 -26.92
N LEU A 111 -15.79 -18.71 -27.32
CA LEU A 111 -15.21 -18.07 -28.48
C LEU A 111 -14.12 -17.09 -28.01
N LYS A 112 -12.86 -17.42 -28.34
CA LYS A 112 -11.73 -16.55 -28.01
C LYS A 112 -11.35 -15.69 -29.21
N LEU A 113 -11.54 -14.38 -29.11
CA LEU A 113 -11.10 -13.40 -30.09
C LEU A 113 -9.64 -13.01 -29.75
N VAL A 114 -8.73 -13.31 -30.66
CA VAL A 114 -7.30 -13.01 -30.50
C VAL A 114 -6.91 -11.98 -31.54
N PRO A 115 -6.28 -10.84 -31.14
CA PRO A 115 -5.75 -9.87 -32.09
C PRO A 115 -4.69 -10.51 -33.01
N THR A 116 -4.67 -10.09 -34.28
CA THR A 116 -3.65 -10.54 -35.25
C THR A 116 -2.33 -9.80 -35.11
N TYR A 117 -2.29 -8.75 -34.31
CA TYR A 117 -1.11 -7.95 -33.97
C TYR A 117 -0.72 -8.16 -32.52
N ASP A 118 0.53 -7.83 -32.17
CA ASP A 118 0.97 -7.90 -30.78
C ASP A 118 0.38 -6.74 -29.97
N SER A 119 -0.66 -7.03 -29.22
CA SER A 119 -1.39 -6.10 -28.36
C SER A 119 -0.89 -6.07 -26.91
N ARG A 120 0.17 -6.84 -26.59
CA ARG A 120 0.68 -6.95 -25.23
C ARG A 120 1.27 -5.64 -24.74
N ILE A 121 0.91 -5.25 -23.53
CA ILE A 121 1.42 -4.06 -22.86
C ILE A 121 2.73 -4.40 -22.16
N GLU A 122 3.71 -3.49 -22.21
CA GLU A 122 4.94 -3.61 -21.45
C GLU A 122 4.67 -3.39 -19.96
N LEU A 123 5.01 -4.38 -19.13
CA LEU A 123 4.84 -4.32 -17.69
C LEU A 123 6.14 -4.73 -16.98
N THR A 124 6.56 -3.89 -16.03
CA THR A 124 7.67 -4.21 -15.15
C THR A 124 7.12 -4.70 -13.80
N LEU A 125 7.33 -5.98 -13.51
CA LEU A 125 7.06 -6.55 -12.19
C LEU A 125 8.28 -6.35 -11.30
N CYS A 126 8.13 -5.63 -10.20
CA CYS A 126 9.17 -5.46 -9.19
C CYS A 126 8.74 -6.15 -7.89
N THR A 127 9.35 -7.28 -7.58
CA THR A 127 9.17 -7.97 -6.30
C THR A 127 10.14 -7.40 -5.27
N THR A 128 9.65 -7.11 -4.07
CA THR A 128 10.46 -6.45 -3.04
C THR A 128 10.00 -6.82 -1.63
N ASN A 129 10.88 -6.65 -0.66
CA ASN A 129 10.54 -6.70 0.76
C ASN A 129 10.25 -5.31 1.36
N ASN A 130 10.34 -4.22 0.53
CA ASN A 130 10.07 -2.85 0.95
C ASN A 130 9.42 -2.06 -0.20
N THR A 131 8.09 -2.09 -0.23
CA THR A 131 7.27 -1.44 -1.27
C THR A 131 7.43 0.08 -1.27
N VAL A 132 7.59 0.69 -0.09
CA VAL A 132 7.75 2.14 0.06
C VAL A 132 9.06 2.62 -0.55
N ALA A 133 10.17 1.90 -0.34
CA ALA A 133 11.47 2.25 -0.90
C ALA A 133 11.48 2.17 -2.44
N VAL A 134 10.92 1.09 -3.00
CA VAL A 134 10.78 0.96 -4.46
C VAL A 134 9.90 2.06 -5.03
N MET A 135 8.77 2.34 -4.37
CA MET A 135 7.83 3.39 -4.79
C MET A 135 8.51 4.76 -4.78
N ARG A 136 9.28 5.10 -3.73
CA ARG A 136 10.06 6.34 -3.63
C ARG A 136 11.02 6.49 -4.80
N LYS A 137 11.82 5.44 -5.08
CA LYS A 137 12.79 5.42 -6.19
C LYS A 137 12.11 5.60 -7.53
N LEU A 138 10.97 4.93 -7.75
CA LEU A 138 10.23 5.04 -9.00
C LEU A 138 9.62 6.43 -9.16
N LEU A 139 8.98 7.00 -8.14
CA LEU A 139 8.41 8.34 -8.19
C LEU A 139 9.48 9.43 -8.42
N LYS A 140 10.69 9.27 -7.86
CA LYS A 140 11.82 10.18 -8.14
C LYS A 140 12.21 10.16 -9.62
N ARG A 141 12.16 9.00 -10.28
CA ARG A 141 12.43 8.88 -11.73
C ARG A 141 11.32 9.48 -12.60
N LEU A 142 10.09 9.50 -12.08
CA LEU A 142 8.89 9.97 -12.76
C LEU A 142 8.45 11.35 -12.26
N GLU A 143 9.35 12.16 -11.72
CA GLU A 143 9.02 13.40 -10.98
C GLU A 143 8.21 14.42 -11.81
N ASN A 144 8.42 14.43 -13.14
CA ASN A 144 7.73 15.34 -14.07
C ASN A 144 6.60 14.67 -14.86
N GLU A 145 6.25 13.45 -14.49
CA GLU A 145 5.24 12.65 -15.17
C GLU A 145 3.97 12.49 -14.33
N THR A 146 2.84 12.29 -14.96
CA THR A 146 1.60 11.93 -14.25
C THR A 146 1.61 10.44 -13.94
N VAL A 147 1.44 10.11 -12.67
CA VAL A 147 1.42 8.75 -12.17
C VAL A 147 0.05 8.40 -11.61
N CYS A 148 -0.50 7.27 -12.05
CA CYS A 148 -1.73 6.68 -11.53
C CYS A 148 -1.41 5.38 -10.78
N VAL A 149 -1.69 5.33 -9.49
CA VAL A 149 -1.37 4.22 -8.59
C VAL A 149 -2.64 3.48 -8.19
N PHE A 150 -2.77 2.23 -8.57
CA PHE A 150 -3.87 1.36 -8.16
C PHE A 150 -3.52 0.64 -6.86
N LEU A 151 -4.32 0.85 -5.81
CA LEU A 151 -4.16 0.21 -4.50
C LEU A 151 -5.52 0.07 -3.81
N LYS A 152 -5.90 -1.15 -3.42
CA LYS A 152 -7.23 -1.47 -2.87
C LYS A 152 -7.51 -0.88 -1.46
N SER A 153 -6.48 -0.51 -0.69
CA SER A 153 -6.61 -0.07 0.71
C SER A 153 -6.42 1.44 0.87
N THR A 154 -7.46 2.17 1.25
CA THR A 154 -7.38 3.62 1.54
C THR A 154 -6.49 3.94 2.75
N GLU A 155 -6.42 3.07 3.74
CA GLU A 155 -5.54 3.24 4.90
C GLU A 155 -4.07 3.09 4.50
N THR A 156 -3.77 2.09 3.66
CA THR A 156 -2.43 1.90 3.11
C THR A 156 -2.03 3.07 2.19
N ILE A 157 -2.97 3.58 1.37
CA ILE A 157 -2.76 4.78 0.54
C ILE A 157 -2.36 5.96 1.43
N LEU A 158 -3.12 6.24 2.48
CA LEU A 158 -2.84 7.37 3.36
C LEU A 158 -1.48 7.23 4.06
N SER A 159 -1.17 6.04 4.57
CA SER A 159 0.14 5.74 5.16
C SER A 159 1.28 5.96 4.16
N LEU A 160 1.08 5.56 2.90
CA LEU A 160 2.06 5.73 1.83
C LEU A 160 2.26 7.20 1.46
N ILE A 161 1.18 7.99 1.37
CA ILE A 161 1.24 9.44 1.12
C ILE A 161 2.11 10.14 2.17
N TYR A 162 1.92 9.81 3.45
CA TYR A 162 2.74 10.39 4.53
C TYR A 162 4.19 9.88 4.48
N ALA A 163 4.41 8.57 4.27
CA ALA A 163 5.76 7.99 4.19
C ALA A 163 6.59 8.53 3.02
N LEU A 164 5.94 8.89 1.92
CA LEU A 164 6.57 9.42 0.71
C LEU A 164 6.53 10.96 0.63
N ARG A 165 5.93 11.64 1.62
CA ARG A 165 5.77 13.11 1.66
C ARG A 165 5.06 13.66 0.41
N LEU A 166 3.95 13.02 0.03
CA LEU A 166 3.16 13.38 -1.16
C LEU A 166 1.97 14.30 -0.86
N GLN A 167 1.86 14.85 0.37
CA GLN A 167 0.81 15.82 0.71
C GLN A 167 0.89 17.03 -0.22
N GLY A 168 -0.27 17.48 -0.73
CA GLY A 168 -0.37 18.56 -1.70
C GLY A 168 0.14 18.22 -3.13
N ARG A 169 0.70 17.03 -3.35
CA ARG A 169 1.13 16.53 -4.67
C ARG A 169 0.39 15.27 -5.09
N SER A 170 -0.52 14.79 -4.26
CA SER A 170 -1.28 13.56 -4.53
C SER A 170 -2.77 13.76 -4.35
N ARG A 171 -3.56 12.96 -5.06
CA ARG A 171 -5.01 12.89 -4.95
C ARG A 171 -5.47 11.43 -4.83
N VAL A 172 -6.56 11.20 -4.10
CA VAL A 172 -7.11 9.84 -3.88
C VAL A 172 -8.50 9.75 -4.48
N PHE A 173 -8.69 8.81 -5.39
CA PHE A 173 -9.97 8.52 -6.02
C PHE A 173 -10.55 7.24 -5.43
N CYS A 174 -11.69 7.36 -4.74
CA CYS A 174 -12.27 6.25 -4.00
C CYS A 174 -13.80 6.40 -3.89
N SER A 175 -14.48 5.48 -3.19
CA SER A 175 -15.92 5.58 -2.96
C SER A 175 -16.27 6.75 -2.03
N GLU A 176 -17.49 7.28 -2.12
CA GLU A 176 -18.00 8.35 -1.25
C GLU A 176 -17.77 8.05 0.24
N LYS A 177 -18.05 6.81 0.67
CA LYS A 177 -17.80 6.35 2.04
C LYS A 177 -16.32 6.51 2.43
N SER A 178 -15.41 6.16 1.52
CA SER A 178 -13.96 6.28 1.74
C SER A 178 -13.51 7.73 1.74
N VAL A 179 -14.09 8.59 0.88
CA VAL A 179 -13.82 10.04 0.91
C VAL A 179 -14.19 10.63 2.27
N ARG A 180 -15.37 10.29 2.81
CA ARG A 180 -15.79 10.74 4.16
C ARG A 180 -14.82 10.28 5.25
N LYS A 181 -14.37 9.01 5.18
CA LYS A 181 -13.38 8.45 6.12
C LYS A 181 -12.04 9.19 6.04
N LEU A 182 -11.52 9.47 4.86
CA LEU A 182 -10.27 10.20 4.67
C LEU A 182 -10.35 11.63 5.21
N LYS A 183 -11.48 12.32 4.98
CA LYS A 183 -11.73 13.66 5.56
C LYS A 183 -11.72 13.66 7.09
N GLN A 184 -12.30 12.63 7.73
CA GLN A 184 -12.24 12.46 9.20
C GLN A 184 -10.80 12.24 9.70
N MET A 185 -9.91 11.73 8.83
CA MET A 185 -8.46 11.56 9.11
C MET A 185 -7.64 12.79 8.68
N ASN A 186 -8.28 13.95 8.47
CA ASN A 186 -7.67 15.21 8.04
C ASN A 186 -6.98 15.16 6.66
N PHE A 187 -7.45 14.28 5.77
CA PHE A 187 -6.99 14.25 4.39
C PHE A 187 -8.11 14.70 3.45
N THR A 188 -7.94 15.87 2.81
CA THR A 188 -8.97 16.55 2.00
C THR A 188 -8.86 16.28 0.50
N ASP A 189 -7.67 15.88 0.01
CA ASP A 189 -7.41 15.67 -1.41
C ASP A 189 -7.94 14.31 -1.89
N ALA A 190 -9.24 14.06 -1.62
CA ALA A 190 -9.94 12.84 -2.00
C ALA A 190 -11.26 13.16 -2.74
N SER A 191 -11.54 12.44 -3.82
CA SER A 191 -12.73 12.60 -4.66
C SER A 191 -13.33 11.22 -5.02
N GLU A 192 -14.62 11.20 -5.31
CA GLU A 192 -15.29 10.01 -5.88
C GLU A 192 -15.34 10.04 -7.41
N THR A 193 -15.09 11.20 -8.01
CA THR A 193 -15.03 11.42 -9.46
C THR A 193 -13.63 11.73 -9.91
N LEU A 194 -13.27 11.27 -11.11
CA LEU A 194 -11.97 11.49 -11.72
C LEU A 194 -12.02 12.78 -12.54
N ASP A 195 -11.96 13.90 -11.86
CA ASP A 195 -12.13 15.26 -12.42
C ASP A 195 -10.79 15.95 -12.72
N GLU A 196 -9.94 16.13 -11.72
CA GLU A 196 -8.61 16.71 -11.86
C GLU A 196 -7.54 15.75 -11.35
N LEU A 197 -6.46 15.58 -12.11
CA LEU A 197 -5.33 14.76 -11.73
C LEU A 197 -4.22 15.61 -11.08
N ALA A 198 -3.67 15.09 -10.00
CA ALA A 198 -2.43 15.57 -9.40
C ALA A 198 -1.22 14.88 -10.07
N PRO A 199 0.02 15.28 -9.76
CA PRO A 199 1.19 14.53 -10.21
C PRO A 199 1.14 13.04 -9.83
N VAL A 200 0.62 12.68 -8.64
CA VAL A 200 0.43 11.30 -8.19
C VAL A 200 -1.02 11.05 -7.81
N ASN A 201 -1.66 10.08 -8.43
CA ASN A 201 -3.08 9.80 -8.28
C ASN A 201 -3.29 8.38 -7.79
N PHE A 202 -3.93 8.21 -6.65
CA PHE A 202 -4.26 6.91 -6.10
C PHE A 202 -5.70 6.53 -6.45
N LEU A 203 -5.87 5.35 -7.05
CA LEU A 203 -7.16 4.81 -7.48
C LEU A 203 -7.45 3.51 -6.71
N THR A 204 -8.60 3.47 -6.04
CA THR A 204 -9.06 2.26 -5.33
C THR A 204 -9.76 1.29 -6.27
N SER A 205 -10.17 0.11 -5.78
CA SER A 205 -10.83 -0.96 -6.55
C SER A 205 -12.03 -0.48 -7.38
N ARG A 206 -12.70 0.60 -6.99
CA ARG A 206 -13.79 1.20 -7.78
C ARG A 206 -13.36 1.55 -9.21
N PHE A 207 -12.08 1.86 -9.42
CA PHE A 207 -11.53 2.30 -10.71
C PHE A 207 -10.84 1.18 -11.50
N TYR A 208 -10.83 -0.05 -11.00
CA TYR A 208 -10.29 -1.21 -11.74
C TYR A 208 -11.22 -1.63 -12.88
N ALA A 209 -12.52 -1.40 -12.71
CA ALA A 209 -13.55 -1.70 -13.71
C ALA A 209 -14.56 -0.55 -13.80
N ALA A 210 -15.42 -0.58 -14.78
CA ALA A 210 -16.59 0.30 -14.97
C ALA A 210 -16.32 1.81 -15.17
N VAL A 211 -15.05 2.24 -15.23
CA VAL A 211 -14.69 3.66 -15.48
C VAL A 211 -13.73 3.73 -16.65
N ASP A 212 -14.06 4.50 -17.68
CA ASP A 212 -13.14 4.79 -18.79
C ASP A 212 -12.33 6.05 -18.46
N ILE A 213 -11.01 5.94 -18.48
CA ILE A 213 -10.07 7.04 -18.26
C ILE A 213 -9.55 7.48 -19.63
N LYS A 214 -9.96 8.67 -20.06
CA LYS A 214 -9.55 9.28 -21.32
C LYS A 214 -8.72 10.51 -21.01
N LEU A 215 -7.42 10.42 -21.24
CA LEU A 215 -6.47 11.54 -21.10
C LEU A 215 -5.87 11.86 -22.46
N ASP A 216 -5.53 13.10 -22.70
CA ASP A 216 -4.86 13.54 -23.94
C ASP A 216 -3.38 13.16 -23.98
N TYR A 217 -2.87 12.61 -22.89
CA TYR A 217 -1.52 12.09 -22.71
C TYR A 217 -1.55 10.69 -22.10
N LYS A 218 -0.41 9.98 -22.14
CA LYS A 218 -0.25 8.65 -21.58
C LYS A 218 0.40 8.72 -20.20
N PRO A 219 -0.33 8.43 -19.11
CA PRO A 219 0.25 8.39 -17.76
C PRO A 219 1.09 7.15 -17.53
N HIS A 220 1.93 7.18 -16.52
CA HIS A 220 2.53 5.98 -15.93
C HIS A 220 1.53 5.31 -14.97
N VAL A 221 1.37 4.01 -15.09
CA VAL A 221 0.47 3.23 -14.22
C VAL A 221 1.28 2.34 -13.29
N ILE A 222 1.01 2.42 -12.00
CA ILE A 222 1.63 1.59 -10.98
C ILE A 222 0.51 0.80 -10.27
N LEU A 223 0.61 -0.52 -10.28
CA LEU A 223 -0.15 -1.35 -9.35
C LEU A 223 0.73 -1.57 -8.12
N LEU A 224 0.16 -1.40 -6.94
CA LEU A 224 0.87 -1.61 -5.69
C LEU A 224 0.15 -2.66 -4.85
N THR A 225 0.88 -3.69 -4.45
CA THR A 225 0.40 -4.75 -3.58
C THR A 225 1.29 -4.85 -2.34
N ASP A 226 0.69 -4.67 -1.16
CA ASP A 226 1.34 -4.87 0.13
C ASP A 226 0.57 -5.92 0.93
N VAL A 227 0.92 -7.20 0.71
CA VAL A 227 0.26 -8.33 1.38
C VAL A 227 0.62 -8.43 2.86
N MET A 228 1.67 -7.76 3.31
CA MET A 228 2.06 -7.70 4.71
C MET A 228 1.10 -6.85 5.53
N ARG A 229 0.70 -5.70 4.99
CA ARG A 229 -0.22 -4.75 5.63
C ARG A 229 -1.69 -5.09 5.32
N ALA A 230 -1.97 -5.40 4.08
CA ALA A 230 -3.32 -5.60 3.53
C ALA A 230 -3.33 -6.80 2.57
N PRO A 231 -3.49 -8.03 3.05
CA PRO A 231 -3.53 -9.23 2.19
C PRO A 231 -4.54 -9.12 1.05
N PHE A 232 -5.66 -8.41 1.27
CA PHE A 232 -6.68 -8.15 0.25
C PHE A 232 -6.24 -7.15 -0.83
N SER A 233 -5.06 -6.52 -0.70
CA SER A 233 -4.48 -5.68 -1.77
C SER A 233 -3.94 -6.49 -2.94
N ALA A 234 -3.80 -7.80 -2.77
CA ALA A 234 -3.43 -8.71 -3.84
C ALA A 234 -4.37 -8.55 -5.04
N VAL A 235 -3.79 -8.54 -6.24
CA VAL A 235 -4.51 -8.39 -7.51
C VAL A 235 -4.20 -9.57 -8.42
N ASP A 236 -5.19 -10.00 -9.19
CA ASP A 236 -4.98 -11.05 -10.18
C ASP A 236 -4.28 -10.50 -11.44
N PRO A 237 -3.09 -11.01 -11.79
CA PRO A 237 -2.39 -10.60 -13.00
C PRO A 237 -3.16 -10.80 -14.30
N GLN A 238 -4.03 -11.81 -14.37
CA GLN A 238 -4.72 -12.20 -15.59
C GLN A 238 -6.04 -11.45 -15.80
N THR A 239 -6.61 -10.92 -14.75
CA THR A 239 -7.91 -10.22 -14.78
C THR A 239 -7.78 -8.78 -14.31
N GLU A 240 -7.63 -8.54 -13.01
CA GLU A 240 -7.68 -7.21 -12.42
C GLU A 240 -6.60 -6.26 -12.94
N VAL A 241 -5.36 -6.78 -13.15
CA VAL A 241 -4.26 -5.96 -13.69
C VAL A 241 -4.54 -5.56 -15.14
N VAL A 242 -5.03 -6.50 -15.96
CA VAL A 242 -5.41 -6.23 -17.35
C VAL A 242 -6.54 -5.21 -17.41
N GLN A 243 -7.56 -5.38 -16.59
CA GLN A 243 -8.70 -4.47 -16.49
C GLN A 243 -8.27 -3.06 -16.07
N ALA A 244 -7.48 -2.93 -14.99
CA ALA A 244 -7.03 -1.64 -14.47
C ALA A 244 -6.24 -0.84 -15.50
N ILE A 245 -5.30 -1.49 -16.19
CA ILE A 245 -4.50 -0.84 -17.25
C ILE A 245 -5.39 -0.51 -18.46
N GLY A 246 -6.31 -1.41 -18.83
CA GLY A 246 -7.25 -1.23 -19.93
C GLY A 246 -8.25 -0.07 -19.75
N ARG A 247 -8.39 0.48 -18.53
CA ARG A 247 -9.21 1.69 -18.30
C ARG A 247 -8.66 2.92 -19.02
N PHE A 248 -7.37 3.00 -19.24
CA PHE A 248 -6.73 4.10 -19.98
C PHE A 248 -6.91 3.92 -21.49
N ARG A 249 -8.00 4.45 -22.04
CA ARG A 249 -8.44 4.21 -23.44
C ARG A 249 -7.45 4.73 -24.48
N ASN A 250 -6.65 5.73 -24.16
CA ASN A 250 -5.59 6.26 -25.02
C ASN A 250 -4.22 5.61 -24.75
N GLY A 251 -4.21 4.53 -23.95
CA GLY A 251 -3.01 3.79 -23.55
C GLY A 251 -2.25 4.42 -22.38
N VAL A 252 -1.17 3.76 -22.00
CA VAL A 252 -0.28 4.16 -20.90
C VAL A 252 1.15 4.32 -21.42
N ALA A 253 1.96 5.15 -20.75
CA ALA A 253 3.38 5.31 -21.09
C ALA A 253 4.16 4.05 -20.71
N ARG A 254 4.00 3.58 -19.48
CA ARG A 254 4.51 2.30 -18.95
C ARG A 254 3.64 1.82 -17.81
N ALA A 255 3.60 0.51 -17.62
CA ALA A 255 2.95 -0.13 -16.50
C ALA A 255 4.00 -0.78 -15.57
N TYR A 256 3.77 -0.67 -14.25
CA TYR A 256 4.59 -1.25 -13.22
C TYR A 256 3.71 -1.99 -12.23
N HIS A 257 4.20 -3.09 -11.69
CA HIS A 257 3.61 -3.68 -10.50
C HIS A 257 4.69 -3.84 -9.43
N ILE A 258 4.52 -3.14 -8.33
CA ILE A 258 5.38 -3.25 -7.15
C ILE A 258 4.65 -4.12 -6.15
N ALA A 259 5.26 -5.23 -5.73
CA ALA A 259 4.64 -6.18 -4.83
C ALA A 259 5.63 -6.75 -3.82
N ASN A 260 5.21 -6.87 -2.56
CA ASN A 260 5.85 -7.77 -1.62
C ASN A 260 5.16 -9.15 -1.63
N THR A 261 5.86 -10.14 -1.11
CA THR A 261 5.37 -11.52 -0.99
C THR A 261 5.55 -12.02 0.44
N SER A 262 4.75 -13.00 0.86
CA SER A 262 4.85 -13.61 2.19
C SER A 262 4.53 -15.10 2.15
N ASP A 263 5.47 -15.93 2.57
CA ASP A 263 5.28 -17.37 2.76
C ASP A 263 4.25 -17.70 3.85
N ASN A 264 4.01 -16.74 4.76
CA ASN A 264 3.00 -16.84 5.82
C ASN A 264 1.55 -16.62 5.33
N LEU A 265 1.34 -16.25 4.06
CA LEU A 265 -0.01 -16.16 3.51
C LEU A 265 -0.68 -17.54 3.51
N GLN A 266 -1.73 -17.65 4.30
CA GLN A 266 -2.53 -18.87 4.36
C GLN A 266 -3.36 -18.97 3.09
N CYS A 267 -3.16 -20.03 2.32
CA CYS A 267 -4.00 -20.38 1.17
C CYS A 267 -4.25 -21.88 1.13
N LEU A 268 -5.42 -22.24 0.64
CA LEU A 268 -5.81 -23.62 0.47
C LEU A 268 -5.52 -24.09 -0.95
N THR A 269 -5.17 -25.37 -1.12
CA THR A 269 -5.21 -26.00 -2.43
C THR A 269 -6.67 -26.16 -2.88
N ARG A 270 -6.90 -26.38 -4.17
CA ARG A 270 -8.24 -26.57 -4.70
C ARG A 270 -8.95 -27.72 -4.01
N GLU A 271 -8.28 -28.86 -3.87
CA GLU A 271 -8.83 -30.05 -3.22
C GLU A 271 -9.12 -29.82 -1.74
N ALA A 272 -8.29 -29.03 -1.04
CA ALA A 272 -8.53 -28.71 0.38
C ALA A 272 -9.73 -27.77 0.54
N LEU A 273 -9.88 -26.78 -0.34
CA LEU A 273 -11.03 -25.89 -0.37
C LEU A 273 -12.32 -26.65 -0.68
N GLU A 274 -12.30 -27.48 -1.73
CA GLU A 274 -13.45 -28.29 -2.14
C GLU A 274 -13.89 -29.24 -1.00
N ARG A 275 -12.95 -29.95 -0.34
CA ARG A 275 -13.27 -30.79 0.81
C ARG A 275 -13.92 -30.00 1.94
N ARG A 276 -13.38 -28.81 2.25
CA ARG A 276 -13.94 -27.94 3.30
C ARG A 276 -15.35 -27.51 2.96
N LEU A 277 -15.56 -26.93 1.77
CA LEU A 277 -16.87 -26.43 1.35
C LEU A 277 -17.90 -27.55 1.22
N THR A 278 -17.52 -28.72 0.71
CA THR A 278 -18.40 -29.90 0.67
C THR A 278 -18.80 -30.38 2.08
N GLY A 279 -17.86 -30.35 3.02
CA GLY A 279 -18.19 -30.67 4.42
C GLY A 279 -19.17 -29.69 5.04
N GLU A 280 -18.96 -28.38 4.80
CA GLU A 280 -19.88 -27.32 5.24
C GLU A 280 -21.25 -27.42 4.55
N GLU A 281 -21.30 -27.77 3.26
CA GLU A 281 -22.53 -28.03 2.51
C GLU A 281 -23.34 -29.19 3.08
N ASN A 282 -22.67 -30.31 3.38
CA ASN A 282 -23.32 -31.47 3.96
C ASN A 282 -23.97 -31.16 5.32
N ILE A 283 -23.26 -30.43 6.19
CA ILE A 283 -23.82 -29.99 7.48
C ILE A 283 -25.02 -29.06 7.27
N TYR A 284 -24.88 -28.08 6.36
CA TYR A 284 -25.97 -27.15 6.03
C TYR A 284 -27.22 -27.90 5.55
N ASN A 285 -27.03 -28.86 4.64
CA ASN A 285 -28.14 -29.67 4.08
C ASN A 285 -28.78 -30.59 5.13
N GLN A 286 -28.00 -31.16 6.05
CA GLN A 286 -28.54 -31.94 7.18
C GLN A 286 -29.48 -31.09 8.06
N ILE A 287 -29.03 -29.86 8.44
CA ILE A 287 -29.87 -28.94 9.22
C ILE A 287 -31.10 -28.51 8.42
N ARG A 288 -30.96 -28.30 7.12
CA ARG A 288 -32.07 -27.92 6.22
C ARG A 288 -33.14 -29.01 6.13
N GLN A 289 -32.76 -30.28 6.19
CA GLN A 289 -33.66 -31.43 6.08
C GLN A 289 -34.42 -31.74 7.40
N ILE A 290 -34.02 -31.17 8.53
CA ILE A 290 -34.74 -31.32 9.79
C ILE A 290 -36.17 -30.82 9.62
N GLN A 291 -37.14 -31.66 9.90
CA GLN A 291 -38.55 -31.27 9.94
C GLN A 291 -38.84 -30.69 11.33
N PRO A 292 -39.20 -29.40 11.45
CA PRO A 292 -39.48 -28.80 12.74
C PRO A 292 -40.85 -29.29 13.28
N ASP A 293 -40.90 -29.55 14.57
CA ASP A 293 -42.14 -29.86 15.30
C ASP A 293 -42.63 -28.59 16.03
N GLY A 294 -43.17 -27.65 15.24
CA GLY A 294 -43.70 -26.38 15.73
C GLY A 294 -42.90 -25.12 15.35
N GLU A 295 -43.45 -23.96 15.74
CA GLU A 295 -42.90 -22.64 15.35
C GLU A 295 -41.52 -22.37 15.97
N ASP A 296 -41.30 -22.75 17.22
CA ASP A 296 -40.04 -22.49 17.93
C ASP A 296 -38.88 -23.25 17.28
N GLU A 297 -39.10 -24.53 16.92
CA GLU A 297 -38.08 -25.30 16.21
C GLU A 297 -37.86 -24.81 14.78
N ALA A 298 -38.93 -24.37 14.09
CA ALA A 298 -38.81 -23.73 12.78
C ALA A 298 -37.97 -22.46 12.85
N GLN A 299 -38.18 -21.62 13.87
CA GLN A 299 -37.41 -20.43 14.13
C GLN A 299 -35.95 -20.73 14.46
N ALA A 300 -35.71 -21.74 15.33
CA ALA A 300 -34.37 -22.17 15.69
C ALA A 300 -33.60 -22.70 14.47
N ARG A 301 -34.23 -23.55 13.63
CA ARG A 301 -33.64 -24.02 12.37
C ARG A 301 -33.30 -22.87 11.42
N PHE A 302 -34.21 -21.92 11.26
CA PHE A 302 -33.99 -20.74 10.41
C PHE A 302 -32.79 -19.90 10.89
N GLN A 303 -32.70 -19.66 12.20
CA GLN A 303 -31.58 -18.94 12.79
C GLN A 303 -30.26 -19.70 12.61
N ALA A 304 -30.25 -21.03 12.83
CA ALA A 304 -29.08 -21.87 12.63
C ALA A 304 -28.59 -21.80 11.19
N LEU A 305 -29.45 -21.97 10.20
CA LEU A 305 -29.08 -21.90 8.78
C LEU A 305 -28.56 -20.53 8.38
N ASN A 306 -29.18 -19.44 8.85
CA ASN A 306 -28.73 -18.08 8.54
C ASN A 306 -27.45 -17.68 9.27
N GLY A 307 -27.16 -18.29 10.42
CA GLY A 307 -25.92 -18.07 11.18
C GLY A 307 -24.70 -18.83 10.61
N MET A 308 -24.93 -19.83 9.75
CA MET A 308 -23.82 -20.59 9.16
C MET A 308 -23.04 -19.77 8.12
N ALA A 309 -21.72 -19.82 8.19
CA ALA A 309 -20.84 -19.18 7.19
C ALA A 309 -21.12 -19.72 5.77
N TYR A 310 -21.54 -20.98 5.64
CA TYR A 310 -21.89 -21.60 4.37
C TYR A 310 -23.12 -20.98 3.71
N LYS A 311 -23.99 -20.25 4.43
CA LYS A 311 -25.22 -19.63 3.87
C LYS A 311 -24.96 -18.78 2.63
N ARG A 312 -23.81 -18.11 2.55
CA ARG A 312 -23.41 -17.30 1.38
C ARG A 312 -23.14 -18.12 0.12
N PHE A 313 -22.87 -19.43 0.27
CA PHE A 313 -22.63 -20.37 -0.83
C PHE A 313 -23.92 -21.04 -1.35
N VAL A 314 -25.06 -20.55 -0.92
CA VAL A 314 -26.37 -21.10 -1.28
C VAL A 314 -27.18 -20.06 -2.04
N THR A 315 -27.79 -20.47 -3.16
CA THR A 315 -28.72 -19.63 -3.96
C THR A 315 -30.02 -19.35 -3.20
N ARG A 316 -30.89 -18.50 -3.76
CA ARG A 316 -32.23 -18.25 -3.21
C ARG A 316 -33.07 -19.54 -3.12
N ASP A 317 -32.92 -20.45 -4.08
CA ASP A 317 -33.66 -21.72 -4.14
C ASP A 317 -33.04 -22.81 -3.24
N GLY A 318 -31.96 -22.47 -2.55
CA GLY A 318 -31.29 -23.37 -1.62
C GLY A 318 -30.31 -24.33 -2.29
N ASN A 319 -29.95 -24.11 -3.54
CA ASN A 319 -28.95 -24.89 -4.27
C ASN A 319 -27.54 -24.32 -4.08
N ARG A 320 -26.52 -25.07 -4.51
CA ARG A 320 -25.13 -24.59 -4.51
C ARG A 320 -24.99 -23.34 -5.40
N ASN A 321 -24.39 -22.30 -4.86
CA ASN A 321 -23.98 -21.13 -5.65
C ASN A 321 -22.58 -21.35 -6.21
N HIS A 322 -22.48 -21.85 -7.43
CA HIS A 322 -21.21 -22.15 -8.10
C HIS A 322 -20.33 -20.90 -8.26
N PHE A 323 -20.90 -19.72 -8.48
CA PHE A 323 -20.16 -18.47 -8.58
C PHE A 323 -19.46 -18.09 -7.27
N MET A 324 -20.09 -18.35 -6.12
CA MET A 324 -19.45 -18.18 -4.81
C MET A 324 -18.33 -19.22 -4.57
N TRP A 325 -18.48 -20.44 -5.07
CA TRP A 325 -17.42 -21.46 -5.01
C TRP A 325 -16.23 -21.04 -5.85
N ASP A 326 -16.48 -20.58 -7.09
CA ASP A 326 -15.45 -20.08 -8.01
C ASP A 326 -14.76 -18.82 -7.45
N ASN A 327 -15.51 -17.94 -6.80
CA ASN A 327 -14.95 -16.78 -6.11
C ASN A 327 -13.98 -17.21 -4.99
N ALA A 328 -14.42 -18.15 -4.12
CA ALA A 328 -13.57 -18.65 -3.05
C ALA A 328 -12.28 -19.30 -3.59
N TRP A 329 -12.37 -20.04 -4.71
CA TRP A 329 -11.20 -20.62 -5.36
C TRP A 329 -10.29 -19.53 -5.95
N THR A 330 -10.84 -18.55 -6.64
CA THR A 330 -10.09 -17.43 -7.22
C THR A 330 -9.33 -16.65 -6.13
N ASP A 331 -9.97 -16.40 -4.98
CA ASP A 331 -9.32 -15.75 -3.85
C ASP A 331 -8.13 -16.55 -3.29
N GLU A 332 -8.26 -17.88 -3.15
CA GLU A 332 -7.18 -18.74 -2.69
C GLU A 332 -6.02 -18.80 -3.73
N GLN A 333 -6.36 -18.83 -5.01
CA GLN A 333 -5.39 -18.81 -6.10
C GLN A 333 -4.60 -17.49 -6.15
N ILE A 334 -5.27 -16.34 -5.99
CA ILE A 334 -4.61 -15.04 -5.93
C ILE A 334 -3.66 -14.98 -4.73
N LYS A 335 -4.08 -15.42 -3.54
CA LYS A 335 -3.19 -15.50 -2.36
C LYS A 335 -1.96 -16.36 -2.64
N ALA A 336 -2.13 -17.49 -3.31
CA ALA A 336 -1.02 -18.39 -3.66
C ALA A 336 0.02 -17.73 -4.57
N TYR A 337 -0.39 -16.84 -5.47
CA TYR A 337 0.55 -16.07 -6.31
C TYR A 337 1.52 -15.23 -5.48
N TYR A 338 1.06 -14.65 -4.36
CA TYR A 338 1.85 -13.75 -3.52
C TYR A 338 2.59 -14.43 -2.37
N ARG A 339 2.64 -15.77 -2.36
CA ARG A 339 3.49 -16.47 -1.38
C ARG A 339 4.97 -16.32 -1.69
N TYR A 340 5.35 -16.40 -2.95
CA TYR A 340 6.75 -16.33 -3.39
C TYR A 340 6.90 -15.44 -4.64
N PRO A 341 8.05 -14.78 -4.84
CA PRO A 341 8.32 -14.03 -6.07
C PRO A 341 8.21 -14.88 -7.34
N SER A 342 8.59 -16.16 -7.27
CA SER A 342 8.51 -17.10 -8.37
C SER A 342 7.08 -17.42 -8.81
N THR A 343 6.17 -17.63 -7.84
CA THR A 343 4.75 -17.90 -8.12
C THR A 343 4.06 -16.70 -8.75
N LEU A 344 4.35 -15.48 -8.25
CA LEU A 344 3.84 -14.25 -8.84
C LEU A 344 4.37 -14.04 -10.26
N THR A 345 5.66 -14.27 -10.48
CA THR A 345 6.27 -14.19 -11.82
C THR A 345 5.64 -15.18 -12.79
N ALA A 346 5.36 -16.42 -12.35
CA ALA A 346 4.70 -17.43 -13.15
C ALA A 346 3.28 -17.01 -13.56
N ALA A 347 2.50 -16.43 -12.63
CA ALA A 347 1.17 -15.90 -12.90
C ALA A 347 1.20 -14.79 -13.97
N TYR A 348 2.20 -13.90 -13.91
CA TYR A 348 2.39 -12.85 -14.92
C TYR A 348 2.81 -13.37 -16.29
N LYS A 349 3.61 -14.45 -16.36
CA LYS A 349 3.99 -15.08 -17.63
C LYS A 349 2.80 -15.64 -18.41
N SER A 350 1.72 -16.00 -17.69
CA SER A 350 0.46 -16.47 -18.29
C SER A 350 -0.50 -15.33 -18.67
N ALA A 351 -0.20 -14.09 -18.27
CA ALA A 351 -1.00 -12.91 -18.57
C ALA A 351 -0.54 -12.22 -19.89
N PRO A 352 -1.37 -11.39 -20.52
CA PRO A 352 -1.09 -10.78 -21.82
C PRO A 352 -0.14 -9.58 -21.74
N PHE A 353 1.03 -9.75 -21.09
CA PHE A 353 2.03 -8.69 -20.93
C PHE A 353 3.37 -9.06 -21.57
N ARG A 354 4.11 -8.05 -22.06
CA ARG A 354 5.56 -8.14 -22.25
C ARG A 354 6.21 -7.86 -20.89
N LEU A 355 6.59 -8.93 -20.20
CA LEU A 355 7.02 -8.87 -18.82
C LEU A 355 8.53 -8.60 -18.69
N THR A 356 8.88 -7.55 -17.95
CA THR A 356 10.23 -7.37 -17.39
C THR A 356 10.14 -7.62 -15.88
N VAL A 357 11.05 -8.43 -15.34
CA VAL A 357 11.07 -8.76 -13.91
C VAL A 357 12.29 -8.14 -13.25
N CYS A 358 12.09 -7.46 -12.13
CA CYS A 358 13.16 -7.01 -11.26
C CYS A 358 12.87 -7.40 -9.80
N THR A 359 13.93 -7.56 -9.03
CA THR A 359 13.84 -7.86 -7.59
C THR A 359 14.69 -6.85 -6.84
N ALA A 360 14.14 -6.27 -5.78
CA ALA A 360 14.83 -5.31 -4.95
C ALA A 360 14.69 -5.70 -3.48
N HIS A 361 15.82 -5.87 -2.79
CA HIS A 361 15.87 -6.17 -1.38
C HIS A 361 16.44 -4.99 -0.59
N TYR A 362 15.84 -4.72 0.55
CA TYR A 362 16.20 -3.64 1.46
C TYR A 362 16.41 -4.18 2.88
N PRO A 363 17.31 -3.57 3.67
CA PRO A 363 17.55 -4.01 5.05
C PRO A 363 16.36 -3.75 5.99
N ILE A 364 15.53 -2.74 5.68
CA ILE A 364 14.27 -2.47 6.40
C ILE A 364 13.14 -3.01 5.54
N THR A 365 12.35 -3.91 6.10
CA THR A 365 11.25 -4.55 5.39
C THR A 365 9.89 -3.92 5.70
N ASP A 366 8.89 -4.18 4.85
CA ASP A 366 7.50 -3.80 5.15
C ASP A 366 6.98 -4.49 6.43
N ALA A 367 7.44 -5.72 6.71
CA ALA A 367 7.14 -6.42 7.96
C ALA A 367 7.70 -5.69 9.19
N ASP A 368 8.94 -5.16 9.11
CA ASP A 368 9.54 -4.38 10.18
C ASP A 368 8.76 -3.09 10.44
N ARG A 369 8.33 -2.40 9.39
CA ARG A 369 7.48 -1.21 9.49
C ARG A 369 6.15 -1.51 10.17
N LEU A 370 5.48 -2.57 9.72
CA LEU A 370 4.20 -2.98 10.29
C LEU A 370 4.33 -3.39 11.76
N ARG A 371 5.42 -4.08 12.11
CA ARG A 371 5.73 -4.45 13.50
C ARG A 371 5.90 -3.21 14.37
N ARG A 372 6.65 -2.20 13.92
CA ARG A 372 6.86 -0.93 14.65
C ARG A 372 5.56 -0.17 14.86
N GLU A 373 4.73 -0.08 13.83
CA GLU A 373 3.43 0.56 13.92
C GLU A 373 2.50 -0.14 14.95
N LYS A 374 2.44 -1.47 14.90
CA LYS A 374 1.61 -2.27 15.83
C LYS A 374 2.11 -2.24 17.27
N ALA A 375 3.42 -2.28 17.45
CA ALA A 375 4.03 -2.28 18.78
C ALA A 375 3.96 -0.91 19.48
N LYS A 376 3.58 0.17 18.76
CA LYS A 376 3.66 1.55 19.26
C LYS A 376 5.01 1.81 19.95
N MET A 377 6.11 1.37 19.29
CA MET A 377 7.45 1.44 19.85
C MET A 377 7.75 2.81 20.41
N ASN A 378 8.28 2.85 21.63
CA ASN A 378 8.72 4.11 22.19
C ASN A 378 10.00 4.61 21.47
N THR A 379 10.29 5.89 21.59
CA THR A 379 11.40 6.53 20.89
C THR A 379 12.76 5.83 21.13
N ARG A 380 13.01 5.31 22.35
CA ARG A 380 14.27 4.62 22.66
C ARG A 380 14.43 3.30 21.95
N GLU A 381 13.37 2.51 21.87
CA GLU A 381 13.38 1.22 21.16
C GLU A 381 13.60 1.41 19.67
N LEU A 382 12.94 2.41 19.07
CA LEU A 382 13.14 2.79 17.68
C LEU A 382 14.62 3.18 17.42
N TRP A 383 15.20 4.04 18.26
CA TRP A 383 16.59 4.46 18.12
C TRP A 383 17.56 3.28 18.26
N ARG A 384 17.33 2.39 19.24
CA ARG A 384 18.14 1.16 19.41
C ARG A 384 18.10 0.27 18.18
N GLU A 385 16.91 0.03 17.63
CA GLU A 385 16.73 -0.85 16.48
C GLU A 385 17.42 -0.29 15.23
N VAL A 386 17.18 0.98 14.90
CA VAL A 386 17.77 1.62 13.72
C VAL A 386 19.29 1.72 13.82
N VAL A 387 19.84 2.07 15.00
CA VAL A 387 21.28 2.09 15.24
C VAL A 387 21.90 0.69 15.09
N GLY A 388 21.21 -0.35 15.57
CA GLY A 388 21.64 -1.73 15.38
C GLY A 388 21.70 -2.15 13.91
N GLN A 389 20.75 -1.69 13.10
CA GLN A 389 20.75 -1.91 11.65
C GLN A 389 21.90 -1.16 10.95
N LEU A 390 22.11 0.13 11.30
CA LEU A 390 23.22 0.92 10.78
C LEU A 390 24.59 0.31 11.11
N ALA A 391 24.77 -0.17 12.33
CA ALA A 391 26.00 -0.82 12.76
C ALA A 391 26.27 -2.12 11.97
N LYS A 392 25.24 -2.94 11.73
CA LYS A 392 25.34 -4.15 10.88
C LYS A 392 25.74 -3.81 9.45
N LEU A 393 25.23 -2.72 8.89
CA LEU A 393 25.56 -2.27 7.53
C LEU A 393 27.03 -1.83 7.42
N GLN A 394 27.60 -1.23 8.47
CA GLN A 394 29.04 -0.87 8.49
C GLN A 394 29.96 -2.10 8.51
N THR A 395 29.48 -3.23 9.04
CA THR A 395 30.26 -4.47 9.16
C THR A 395 30.00 -5.48 8.06
N ALA A 396 28.91 -5.30 7.28
CA ALA A 396 28.54 -6.23 6.21
C ALA A 396 29.29 -5.91 4.92
N HIS A 397 30.08 -6.86 4.43
CA HIS A 397 30.57 -6.88 3.04
C HIS A 397 29.40 -7.33 2.15
N SER A 398 28.51 -6.41 1.77
CA SER A 398 27.41 -6.72 0.84
C SER A 398 27.66 -6.04 -0.49
N ASP A 399 27.27 -6.72 -1.59
CA ASP A 399 27.35 -6.22 -2.97
C ASP A 399 26.42 -5.04 -3.28
N MET A 400 25.62 -4.59 -2.30
CA MET A 400 24.80 -3.38 -2.39
C MET A 400 25.61 -2.18 -1.93
N GLU A 401 25.65 -1.14 -2.75
CA GLU A 401 26.39 0.09 -2.43
C GLU A 401 25.99 0.67 -1.06
N PRO A 402 26.91 0.80 -0.13
CA PRO A 402 26.66 1.32 1.23
C PRO A 402 25.97 2.69 1.22
N ALA A 403 26.29 3.53 0.23
CA ALA A 403 25.70 4.85 0.04
C ALA A 403 24.18 4.82 -0.20
N PHE A 404 23.69 3.84 -0.95
CA PHE A 404 22.27 3.68 -1.21
C PHE A 404 21.47 3.30 0.04
N LEU A 405 22.02 2.41 0.86
CA LEU A 405 21.39 1.98 2.11
C LEU A 405 21.36 3.12 3.14
N GLN A 406 22.40 3.93 3.16
CA GLN A 406 22.49 5.10 4.02
C GLN A 406 21.50 6.20 3.56
N GLU A 407 21.29 6.36 2.25
CA GLU A 407 20.28 7.26 1.69
C GLU A 407 18.85 6.83 2.08
N GLU A 408 18.52 5.55 1.98
CA GLU A 408 17.19 5.03 2.34
C GLU A 408 16.89 5.15 3.84
N LEU A 409 17.85 4.82 4.69
CA LEU A 409 17.76 5.02 6.14
C LEU A 409 17.69 6.52 6.49
N GLY A 410 18.45 7.36 5.79
CA GLY A 410 18.45 8.79 5.94
C GLY A 410 17.10 9.43 5.59
N ASN A 411 16.44 8.93 4.55
CA ASN A 411 15.10 9.40 4.16
C ASN A 411 14.02 9.08 5.19
N GLU A 412 14.12 7.93 5.88
CA GLU A 412 13.13 7.50 6.87
C GLU A 412 13.48 7.97 8.30
N PHE A 413 14.78 7.96 8.65
CA PHE A 413 15.27 8.22 10.00
C PHE A 413 16.40 9.25 10.04
N ALA A 414 16.25 10.35 9.32
CA ALA A 414 17.28 11.38 9.15
C ALA A 414 17.99 11.77 10.46
N ALA A 415 17.23 12.03 11.52
CA ALA A 415 17.79 12.41 12.81
C ALA A 415 18.65 11.29 13.45
N ILE A 416 18.26 10.02 13.28
CA ILE A 416 18.99 8.88 13.83
C ILE A 416 20.27 8.63 13.03
N VAL A 417 20.19 8.73 11.70
CA VAL A 417 21.36 8.57 10.82
C VAL A 417 22.38 9.68 11.05
N GLN A 418 21.92 10.93 11.17
CA GLN A 418 22.79 12.05 11.50
C GLN A 418 23.49 11.84 12.86
N ALA A 419 22.74 11.46 13.88
CA ALA A 419 23.30 11.16 15.19
C ALA A 419 24.30 10.01 15.15
N PHE A 420 24.02 8.94 14.41
CA PHE A 420 24.90 7.81 14.22
C PHE A 420 26.21 8.22 13.52
N THR A 421 26.13 9.07 12.51
CA THR A 421 27.31 9.59 11.79
C THR A 421 28.20 10.41 12.69
N ILE A 422 27.62 11.24 13.59
CA ILE A 422 28.39 12.12 14.49
C ILE A 422 28.93 11.38 15.71
N LEU A 423 28.13 10.50 16.34
CA LEU A 423 28.45 9.91 17.63
C LEU A 423 28.90 8.44 17.55
N GLY A 424 28.51 7.71 16.51
CA GLY A 424 28.73 6.27 16.36
C GLY A 424 27.82 5.43 17.28
N ALA A 425 27.73 4.12 16.95
CA ALA A 425 26.86 3.17 17.67
C ALA A 425 27.17 3.09 19.18
N LYS A 426 28.45 2.95 19.53
CA LYS A 426 28.89 2.78 20.92
C LYS A 426 28.46 3.96 21.81
N ARG A 427 28.66 5.18 21.33
CA ARG A 427 28.28 6.37 22.09
C ARG A 427 26.78 6.51 22.26
N MET A 428 26.00 6.16 21.25
CA MET A 428 24.54 6.17 21.34
C MET A 428 24.01 5.12 22.32
N GLU A 429 24.65 3.96 22.41
CA GLU A 429 24.36 2.93 23.40
C GLU A 429 24.67 3.40 24.83
N GLU A 430 25.84 4.01 25.07
CA GLU A 430 26.21 4.61 26.37
C GLU A 430 25.21 5.68 26.83
N LEU A 431 24.62 6.41 25.90
CA LEU A 431 23.56 7.41 26.16
C LEU A 431 22.16 6.77 26.36
N GLY A 432 22.07 5.44 26.28
CA GLY A 432 20.86 4.65 26.48
C GLY A 432 19.78 4.96 25.47
N TYR A 433 20.16 5.34 24.24
CA TYR A 433 19.27 5.70 23.15
C TYR A 433 18.24 6.79 23.49
N SER A 434 18.61 7.65 24.46
CA SER A 434 17.75 8.78 24.87
C SER A 434 17.92 9.94 23.89
N ARG A 435 16.85 10.30 23.16
CA ARG A 435 16.86 11.38 22.17
C ARG A 435 17.45 12.68 22.71
N SER A 436 17.01 13.14 23.90
CA SER A 436 17.49 14.38 24.48
C SER A 436 18.98 14.35 24.87
N LYS A 437 19.46 13.19 25.36
CA LYS A 437 20.90 13.02 25.68
C LYS A 437 21.75 12.96 24.42
N ILE A 438 21.24 12.33 23.37
CA ILE A 438 21.92 12.22 22.06
C ILE A 438 22.00 13.58 21.40
N GLU A 439 20.90 14.34 21.31
CA GLU A 439 20.90 15.69 20.77
C GLU A 439 21.88 16.62 21.53
N ALA A 440 21.89 16.56 22.86
CA ALA A 440 22.84 17.31 23.66
C ALA A 440 24.29 16.87 23.44
N ALA A 441 24.53 15.58 23.17
CA ALA A 441 25.88 15.08 22.85
C ALA A 441 26.32 15.50 21.44
N MET A 442 25.43 15.50 20.46
CA MET A 442 25.71 16.00 19.10
C MET A 442 26.12 17.47 19.15
N THR A 443 25.32 18.34 19.78
CA THR A 443 25.64 19.77 19.95
C THR A 443 27.01 19.97 20.57
N ARG A 444 27.34 19.22 21.62
CA ARG A 444 28.67 19.30 22.23
C ARG A 444 29.80 18.86 21.30
N THR A 445 29.56 17.86 20.47
CA THR A 445 30.57 17.38 19.50
C THR A 445 30.80 18.41 18.41
N GLU A 446 29.75 19.01 17.89
CA GLU A 446 29.82 20.11 16.90
C GLU A 446 30.50 21.34 17.49
N GLU A 447 30.15 21.77 18.71
CA GLU A 447 30.83 22.85 19.42
C GLU A 447 32.30 22.55 19.60
N ASN A 448 32.67 21.33 19.99
CA ASN A 448 34.08 20.93 20.20
C ASN A 448 34.85 20.98 18.88
N VAL A 449 34.25 20.56 17.75
CA VAL A 449 34.91 20.65 16.43
C VAL A 449 35.21 22.11 16.07
N LEU A 450 34.25 23.04 16.32
CA LEU A 450 34.46 24.46 16.08
C LEU A 450 35.52 25.05 17.04
N LEU A 451 35.48 24.68 18.31
CA LEU A 451 36.42 25.16 19.31
C LEU A 451 37.86 24.63 19.08
N THR A 452 38.01 23.45 18.48
CA THR A 452 39.32 22.85 18.16
C THR A 452 39.75 23.11 16.71
N ALA A 453 39.13 24.04 16.00
CA ALA A 453 39.57 24.45 14.67
C ALA A 453 41.01 25.00 14.68
N PRO A 454 41.80 24.81 13.60
CA PRO A 454 43.22 25.20 13.59
C PRO A 454 43.52 26.63 14.09
N LYS A 455 42.71 27.61 13.66
CA LYS A 455 42.84 29.00 14.14
C LYS A 455 42.67 29.17 15.66
N MET A 456 41.78 28.38 16.25
CA MET A 456 41.57 28.40 17.71
C MET A 456 42.75 27.76 18.42
N GLN A 457 43.25 26.63 17.92
CA GLN A 457 44.44 25.96 18.47
C GLN A 457 45.67 26.87 18.41
N GLU A 458 45.93 27.50 17.26
CA GLU A 458 47.05 28.45 17.08
C GLU A 458 46.97 29.59 18.12
N ALA A 459 45.78 30.21 18.26
CA ALA A 459 45.60 31.32 19.20
C ALA A 459 45.78 30.88 20.66
N VAL A 460 45.28 29.70 21.04
CA VAL A 460 45.41 29.16 22.41
C VAL A 460 46.88 28.78 22.71
N TYR A 461 47.57 28.15 21.74
CA TYR A 461 48.97 27.70 21.93
C TYR A 461 49.98 28.84 21.77
N ALA A 462 49.60 29.96 21.15
CA ALA A 462 50.36 31.21 21.17
C ALA A 462 50.31 31.88 22.54
N GLN A 463 49.15 31.80 23.22
CA GLN A 463 48.96 32.45 24.52
C GLN A 463 49.49 31.62 25.70
N TYR A 464 49.35 30.27 25.65
CA TYR A 464 49.70 29.38 26.78
C TYR A 464 50.61 28.25 26.34
N LYS A 465 51.49 27.81 27.28
CA LYS A 465 52.47 26.75 27.06
C LYS A 465 52.30 25.64 28.09
N THR A 466 52.84 24.46 27.77
CA THR A 466 52.96 23.35 28.71
C THR A 466 53.81 23.80 29.90
N GLY A 467 53.36 23.51 31.12
CA GLY A 467 54.01 23.94 32.37
C GLY A 467 53.48 25.24 32.94
N ASP A 468 52.67 25.99 32.22
CA ASP A 468 52.09 27.25 32.71
C ASP A 468 51.07 26.98 33.83
N LEU A 469 51.21 27.77 34.94
CA LEU A 469 50.20 27.82 35.98
C LEU A 469 49.33 29.06 35.80
N VAL A 470 48.10 28.88 35.37
CA VAL A 470 47.21 29.97 34.93
C VAL A 470 45.92 29.97 35.76
N ALA A 471 45.45 31.15 36.19
CA ALA A 471 44.20 31.26 36.92
C ALA A 471 43.00 30.87 36.03
N CYS A 472 42.05 30.12 36.59
CA CYS A 472 40.87 29.66 35.86
C CYS A 472 40.06 30.83 35.28
N SER A 473 39.99 31.97 36.00
CA SER A 473 39.30 33.16 35.53
C SER A 473 39.95 33.80 34.29
N GLU A 474 41.27 33.78 34.26
CA GLU A 474 42.07 34.30 33.13
C GLU A 474 41.85 33.48 31.87
N ILE A 475 41.97 32.16 31.98
CA ILE A 475 41.75 31.23 30.87
C ILE A 475 40.31 31.38 30.34
N ASN A 476 39.30 31.41 31.23
CA ASN A 476 37.92 31.52 30.81
C ASN A 476 37.64 32.87 30.11
N ASN A 477 38.19 33.97 30.57
CA ASN A 477 38.06 35.26 29.92
C ASN A 477 38.76 35.33 28.55
N PHE A 478 39.93 34.69 28.43
CA PHE A 478 40.62 34.60 27.16
C PHE A 478 39.85 33.74 26.14
N LEU A 479 39.43 32.54 26.51
CA LEU A 479 38.64 31.65 25.67
C LEU A 479 37.31 32.27 25.28
N HIS A 480 36.66 32.96 26.18
CA HIS A 480 35.38 33.67 25.88
C HIS A 480 35.60 34.72 24.79
N ARG A 481 36.61 35.59 24.93
CA ARG A 481 36.93 36.60 23.90
C ARG A 481 37.28 35.95 22.56
N LEU A 482 38.05 34.86 22.57
CA LEU A 482 38.44 34.14 21.36
C LEU A 482 37.20 33.54 20.64
N ILE A 483 36.29 32.93 21.38
CA ILE A 483 35.02 32.38 20.86
C ILE A 483 34.17 33.49 20.21
N VAL A 484 33.98 34.60 20.89
CA VAL A 484 33.19 35.74 20.39
C VAL A 484 33.85 36.35 19.13
N ASN A 485 35.15 36.55 19.15
CA ASN A 485 35.87 37.15 18.02
C ASN A 485 35.87 36.28 16.78
N ASN A 486 35.75 34.96 16.90
CA ASN A 486 35.67 34.04 15.79
C ASN A 486 34.23 33.70 15.39
N GLY A 487 33.22 34.35 15.98
CA GLY A 487 31.80 34.13 15.64
C GLY A 487 31.31 32.72 15.88
N ILE A 488 31.92 31.98 16.81
CA ILE A 488 31.52 30.61 17.13
C ILE A 488 30.20 30.68 17.91
N PRO A 489 29.12 30.04 17.43
CA PRO A 489 27.85 30.03 18.14
C PRO A 489 28.02 29.26 19.48
N PHE A 490 27.93 30.01 20.55
CA PHE A 490 28.03 29.48 21.91
C PHE A 490 26.75 29.88 22.65
N GLU A 491 25.70 29.04 22.54
CA GLU A 491 24.40 29.35 23.13
C GLU A 491 24.45 29.44 24.66
N GLY A 492 24.48 30.69 25.17
CA GLY A 492 24.08 31.04 26.52
C GLY A 492 24.85 30.42 27.69
N ARG A 493 25.91 29.69 27.47
CA ARG A 493 26.71 29.04 28.50
C ARG A 493 27.95 29.89 28.82
N ARG A 494 28.26 30.02 30.11
CA ARG A 494 29.58 30.51 30.50
C ARG A 494 30.64 29.56 30.00
N VAL A 495 31.65 30.07 29.31
CA VAL A 495 32.86 29.29 28.99
C VAL A 495 33.40 28.76 30.31
N ASP A 496 33.26 27.48 30.50
CA ASP A 496 33.65 26.86 31.76
C ASP A 496 35.06 26.26 31.64
N ARG A 497 35.69 25.99 32.77
CA ARG A 497 36.99 25.34 32.92
C ARG A 497 37.16 24.02 32.13
N LYS A 498 36.09 23.47 31.59
CA LYS A 498 36.15 22.24 30.77
C LYS A 498 36.61 22.51 29.34
N VAL A 499 36.47 23.73 28.85
CA VAL A 499 36.88 24.10 27.49
C VAL A 499 38.40 24.05 27.35
N VAL A 500 39.16 24.43 28.37
CA VAL A 500 40.63 24.35 28.35
C VAL A 500 41.16 22.92 28.19
N LYS A 501 40.39 21.92 28.69
CA LYS A 501 40.71 20.51 28.55
C LYS A 501 40.66 19.99 27.09
N LEU A 502 40.07 20.76 26.20
CA LEU A 502 40.11 20.46 24.77
C LEU A 502 41.50 20.74 24.15
N PHE A 503 42.30 21.59 24.80
CA PHE A 503 43.61 22.05 24.29
C PHE A 503 44.81 21.50 25.08
N PHE A 504 44.64 21.31 26.42
CA PHE A 504 45.69 20.85 27.30
C PHE A 504 45.18 19.74 28.24
N GLU A 505 46.05 18.79 28.54
CA GLU A 505 45.90 17.98 29.75
C GLU A 505 46.05 18.88 30.97
N ILE A 506 45.29 18.63 32.02
CA ILE A 506 45.40 19.36 33.28
C ILE A 506 46.13 18.46 34.26
N GLU A 507 47.40 18.76 34.52
CA GLU A 507 48.24 17.98 35.43
C GLU A 507 47.80 18.15 36.88
N ASP A 508 47.43 19.36 37.26
CA ASP A 508 46.94 19.66 38.61
C ASP A 508 45.84 20.75 38.58
N ASP A 509 44.69 20.47 39.13
CA ASP A 509 43.55 21.37 39.22
C ASP A 509 43.26 21.85 40.67
N THR A 510 44.15 21.50 41.61
CA THR A 510 44.06 21.86 43.02
C THR A 510 44.84 23.13 43.38
N LYS A 511 45.76 23.55 42.50
CA LYS A 511 46.66 24.70 42.69
C LYS A 511 45.88 26.03 42.73
N ARG A 512 46.50 27.00 43.41
CA ARG A 512 45.99 28.38 43.48
C ARG A 512 47.06 29.38 43.09
N LEU A 513 46.64 30.42 42.36
CA LEU A 513 47.49 31.56 41.98
C LEU A 513 46.82 32.82 42.48
N GLY A 514 47.50 33.62 43.36
CA GLY A 514 46.91 34.81 43.95
C GLY A 514 45.59 34.57 44.70
N GLY A 515 45.44 33.41 45.37
CA GLY A 515 44.23 33.01 46.10
C GLY A 515 43.11 32.43 45.23
N GLN A 516 43.19 32.51 43.90
CA GLN A 516 42.22 31.97 42.93
C GLN A 516 42.62 30.55 42.49
N LYS A 517 41.62 29.78 42.13
CA LYS A 517 41.84 28.43 41.54
C LYS A 517 42.61 28.58 40.21
N ALA A 518 43.63 27.76 40.03
CA ALA A 518 44.49 27.77 38.83
C ALA A 518 44.65 26.33 38.27
N PHE A 519 44.95 26.24 36.97
CA PHE A 519 45.32 25.00 36.32
C PHE A 519 46.81 24.97 35.99
N LEU A 520 47.43 23.84 36.28
CA LEU A 520 48.76 23.53 35.72
C LEU A 520 48.53 22.83 34.38
N LEU A 521 48.93 23.51 33.28
CA LEU A 521 48.72 23.04 31.92
C LEU A 521 49.79 21.98 31.56
N GLY A 522 49.36 20.80 31.29
CA GLY A 522 50.19 19.68 30.88
C GLY A 522 50.38 19.60 29.36
N LYS A 523 50.47 18.39 28.85
CA LYS A 523 50.69 18.12 27.43
C LYS A 523 49.59 18.75 26.55
N LYS A 524 49.98 19.29 25.37
CA LYS A 524 49.04 19.75 24.33
C LYS A 524 48.29 18.57 23.76
N MET A 525 46.99 18.75 23.53
CA MET A 525 46.12 17.73 22.95
C MET A 525 46.29 17.57 21.44
N PHE A 526 46.89 18.60 20.77
CA PHE A 526 47.16 18.60 19.34
C PHE A 526 48.62 19.01 19.14
N GLU A 527 49.36 18.22 18.34
CA GLU A 527 50.72 18.54 17.89
C GLU A 527 50.61 19.10 16.46
N PHE A 528 51.27 20.25 16.18
CA PHE A 528 51.38 20.83 14.83
C PHE A 528 52.63 20.29 14.16
#